data_f41465838a36ed59c96f2165abf63ea2
#
_entry.id   f41465838a36ed59c96f2165abf63ea2
#
_cell.length_a   1.000
_cell.length_b   1.000
_cell.length_c   1.000
_cell.angle_alpha   90.00
_cell.angle_beta   90.00
_cell.angle_gamma   90.00
#
_symmetry.space_group_name_H-M   'P 1'
#
loop_
_entity.id
_entity.type
_entity.pdbx_description
1 polymer ?
#
loop_
_entity_poly.entity_id
_entity_poly.type
_entity_poly.pdbx_seq_one_letter_code
_entity_poly.pdbx_strand_id
1 'polypeptide(L)'
;MTKYLIEGGHPLHGTIEISGAKNAAVAIIPAALLVDGVCRIENVPQISDVTLILQILRELGADVRTINRTTVEIDCSHIRNRQVPYELARKIRASYYLVGALLGRFGWAEVPLPGGCNLGGRPIDQHI
;
A
#
# COMPACT_ATOMS: atom_id res chain seq x y z
N MET A 1 -19.97 14.49 -4.45
CA MET A 1 -18.70 15.25 -4.52
C MET A 1 -18.41 15.80 -3.14
N THR A 2 -17.30 15.44 -2.53
CA THR A 2 -16.92 15.96 -1.20
C THR A 2 -16.34 17.36 -1.34
N LYS A 3 -16.81 18.31 -0.55
CA LYS A 3 -16.31 19.68 -0.51
C LYS A 3 -15.77 19.98 0.88
N TYR A 4 -14.68 20.72 0.95
CA TYR A 4 -14.17 21.30 2.19
C TYR A 4 -14.63 22.75 2.24
N LEU A 5 -15.28 23.14 3.35
CA LEU A 5 -15.55 24.53 3.69
C LEU A 5 -14.58 24.91 4.80
N ILE A 6 -13.75 25.91 4.53
CA ILE A 6 -12.71 26.33 5.47
C ILE A 6 -12.93 27.80 5.78
N GLU A 7 -13.12 28.09 7.07
CA GLU A 7 -13.21 29.45 7.60
C GLU A 7 -11.94 29.70 8.43
N GLY A 8 -11.14 30.67 7.98
CA GLY A 8 -9.89 31.04 8.62
C GLY A 8 -10.04 32.18 9.60
N GLY A 9 -8.91 32.69 10.12
CA GLY A 9 -8.89 33.87 11.01
C GLY A 9 -8.98 33.57 12.51
N HIS A 10 -9.03 32.30 12.90
CA HIS A 10 -9.06 31.86 14.30
C HIS A 10 -7.73 31.19 14.69
N PRO A 11 -7.11 31.56 15.83
CA PRO A 11 -5.96 30.84 16.34
C PRO A 11 -6.37 29.43 16.78
N LEU A 12 -5.56 28.44 16.41
CA LEU A 12 -5.79 27.05 16.78
C LEU A 12 -4.90 26.66 17.96
N HIS A 13 -5.49 26.05 18.98
CA HIS A 13 -4.79 25.53 20.16
C HIS A 13 -5.22 24.07 20.36
N GLY A 14 -4.24 23.19 20.61
CA GLY A 14 -4.51 21.78 20.87
C GLY A 14 -3.32 20.88 20.55
N THR A 15 -3.47 19.61 20.86
CA THR A 15 -2.51 18.56 20.55
C THR A 15 -3.11 17.64 19.50
N ILE A 16 -2.37 17.33 18.46
CA ILE A 16 -2.76 16.38 17.41
C ILE A 16 -1.79 15.22 17.42
N GLU A 17 -2.31 14.01 17.52
CA GLU A 17 -1.52 12.81 17.27
C GLU A 17 -1.32 12.61 15.77
N ILE A 18 -0.06 12.50 15.35
CA ILE A 18 0.28 12.31 13.95
C ILE A 18 0.09 10.83 13.60
N SER A 19 -0.73 10.58 12.58
CA SER A 19 -0.92 9.24 12.00
C SER A 19 0.32 8.79 11.21
N GLY A 20 0.41 7.48 10.96
CA GLY A 20 1.45 6.92 10.10
C GLY A 20 1.46 7.56 8.70
N ALA A 21 2.64 7.64 8.11
CA ALA A 21 2.83 8.27 6.80
C ALA A 21 2.35 7.35 5.67
N LYS A 22 1.55 7.91 4.74
CA LYS A 22 1.07 7.20 3.56
C LYS A 22 2.21 6.54 2.77
N ASN A 23 3.23 7.32 2.41
CA ASN A 23 4.30 6.84 1.55
C ASN A 23 5.17 5.77 2.21
N ALA A 24 5.32 5.80 3.53
CA ALA A 24 5.97 4.74 4.27
C ALA A 24 5.11 3.45 4.26
N ALA A 25 3.82 3.56 4.56
CA ALA A 25 2.93 2.40 4.60
C ALA A 25 2.85 1.67 3.27
N VAL A 26 2.71 2.39 2.14
CA VAL A 26 2.59 1.78 0.81
C VAL A 26 3.89 1.14 0.29
N ALA A 27 5.03 1.43 0.91
CA ALA A 27 6.31 0.76 0.65
C ALA A 27 6.55 -0.42 1.61
N ILE A 28 6.26 -0.24 2.91
CA ILE A 28 6.49 -1.25 3.95
C ILE A 28 5.52 -2.44 3.81
N ILE A 29 4.26 -2.21 3.48
CA ILE A 29 3.27 -3.28 3.34
C ILE A 29 3.65 -4.28 2.25
N PRO A 30 4.04 -3.88 1.02
CA PRO A 30 4.57 -4.81 0.02
C PRO A 30 5.84 -5.56 0.46
N ALA A 31 6.69 -4.94 1.30
CA ALA A 31 7.89 -5.59 1.81
C ALA A 31 7.59 -6.82 2.69
N ALA A 32 6.37 -6.95 3.23
CA ALA A 32 5.93 -8.17 3.91
C ALA A 32 6.01 -9.42 3.01
N LEU A 33 5.94 -9.26 1.68
CA LEU A 33 6.16 -10.37 0.73
C LEU A 33 7.55 -11.00 0.83
N LEU A 34 8.55 -10.27 1.31
CA LEU A 34 9.93 -10.75 1.46
C LEU A 34 10.13 -11.60 2.71
N VAL A 35 9.17 -11.63 3.62
CA VAL A 35 9.26 -12.33 4.90
C VAL A 35 8.56 -13.68 4.80
N ASP A 36 9.21 -14.73 5.29
CA ASP A 36 8.61 -16.04 5.48
C ASP A 36 8.06 -16.12 6.91
N GLY A 37 6.77 -15.82 7.06
CA GLY A 37 6.07 -15.74 8.34
C GLY A 37 5.18 -14.52 8.48
N VAL A 38 4.71 -14.29 9.70
CA VAL A 38 3.78 -13.21 10.02
C VAL A 38 4.53 -11.90 10.26
N CYS A 39 4.15 -10.87 9.52
CA CYS A 39 4.57 -9.49 9.74
C CYS A 39 3.46 -8.73 10.46
N ARG A 40 3.75 -8.14 11.62
CA ARG A 40 2.87 -7.19 12.28
C ARG A 40 3.35 -5.77 12.01
N ILE A 41 2.47 -4.95 11.44
CA ILE A 41 2.74 -3.55 11.09
C ILE A 41 1.80 -2.67 11.89
N GLU A 42 2.38 -1.77 12.67
CA GLU A 42 1.66 -0.83 13.54
C GLU A 42 1.72 0.60 12.98
N ASN A 43 0.87 1.46 13.49
CA ASN A 43 0.71 2.85 13.05
C ASN A 43 0.41 3.00 11.55
N VAL A 44 -0.37 2.07 11.01
CA VAL A 44 -0.81 2.09 9.62
C VAL A 44 -1.90 3.15 9.44
N PRO A 45 -1.75 4.11 8.50
CA PRO A 45 -2.77 5.13 8.28
C PRO A 45 -4.03 4.54 7.62
N GLN A 46 -5.19 5.06 8.00
CA GLN A 46 -6.48 4.64 7.42
C GLN A 46 -6.78 5.41 6.13
N ILE A 47 -6.20 4.96 5.04
CA ILE A 47 -6.32 5.57 3.72
C ILE A 47 -6.63 4.51 2.65
N SER A 48 -7.23 4.94 1.57
CA SER A 48 -7.65 4.07 0.46
C SER A 48 -6.49 3.29 -0.16
N ASP A 49 -5.31 3.89 -0.28
CA ASP A 49 -4.13 3.24 -0.86
C ASP A 49 -3.67 2.04 -0.03
N VAL A 50 -3.72 2.15 1.30
CA VAL A 50 -3.43 1.02 2.20
C VAL A 50 -4.44 -0.10 2.01
N THR A 51 -5.72 0.23 1.98
CA THR A 51 -6.78 -0.76 1.74
C THR A 51 -6.57 -1.49 0.43
N LEU A 52 -6.23 -0.78 -0.65
CA LEU A 52 -5.98 -1.36 -1.96
C LEU A 52 -4.76 -2.28 -1.98
N ILE A 53 -3.65 -1.88 -1.35
CA ILE A 53 -2.45 -2.74 -1.28
C ILE A 53 -2.72 -4.00 -0.46
N LEU A 54 -3.41 -3.89 0.67
CA LEU A 54 -3.79 -5.06 1.47
C LEU A 54 -4.72 -5.99 0.69
N GLN A 55 -5.62 -5.44 -0.12
CA GLN A 55 -6.46 -6.23 -1.02
C GLN A 55 -5.63 -6.95 -2.08
N ILE A 56 -4.66 -6.27 -2.70
CA ILE A 56 -3.74 -6.91 -3.66
C ILE A 56 -3.01 -8.08 -3.01
N LEU A 57 -2.48 -7.91 -1.79
CA LEU A 57 -1.79 -8.99 -1.09
C LEU A 57 -2.70 -10.20 -0.83
N ARG A 58 -3.97 -9.98 -0.50
CA ARG A 58 -4.96 -11.06 -0.37
C ARG A 58 -5.18 -11.82 -1.69
N GLU A 59 -5.28 -11.10 -2.80
CA GLU A 59 -5.43 -11.73 -4.14
C GLU A 59 -4.19 -12.52 -4.54
N LEU A 60 -3.00 -12.12 -4.07
CA LEU A 60 -1.78 -12.91 -4.24
C LEU A 60 -1.73 -14.15 -3.35
N GLY A 61 -2.58 -14.23 -2.34
CA GLY A 61 -2.70 -15.37 -1.43
C GLY A 61 -2.18 -15.13 -0.01
N ALA A 62 -1.88 -13.88 0.38
CA ALA A 62 -1.52 -13.56 1.75
C ALA A 62 -2.74 -13.63 2.70
N ASP A 63 -2.52 -14.13 3.90
CA ASP A 63 -3.47 -13.97 5.00
C ASP A 63 -3.26 -12.59 5.64
N VAL A 64 -4.27 -11.74 5.53
CA VAL A 64 -4.21 -10.35 6.02
C VAL A 64 -5.29 -10.14 7.06
N ARG A 65 -4.88 -9.90 8.31
CA ARG A 65 -5.76 -9.66 9.46
C ARG A 65 -5.65 -8.23 9.94
N THR A 66 -6.78 -7.57 10.07
CA THR A 66 -6.87 -6.25 10.69
C THR A 66 -7.09 -6.45 12.19
N ILE A 67 -6.09 -6.13 13.00
CA ILE A 67 -6.14 -6.30 14.47
C ILE A 67 -6.91 -5.16 15.10
N ASN A 68 -6.62 -3.95 14.67
CA ASN A 68 -7.34 -2.73 15.07
C ASN A 68 -7.23 -1.68 13.95
N ARG A 69 -7.66 -0.46 14.21
CA ARG A 69 -7.67 0.62 13.22
C ARG A 69 -6.31 0.94 12.61
N THR A 70 -5.22 0.72 13.34
CA THR A 70 -3.87 1.13 12.93
C THR A 70 -2.88 -0.03 12.91
N THR A 71 -3.34 -1.27 13.12
CA THR A 71 -2.48 -2.45 13.18
C THR A 71 -3.00 -3.55 12.26
N VAL A 72 -2.11 -4.07 11.41
CA VAL A 72 -2.39 -5.21 10.53
C VAL A 72 -1.34 -6.30 10.73
N GLU A 73 -1.76 -7.53 10.58
CA GLU A 73 -0.89 -8.70 10.47
C GLU A 73 -1.00 -9.28 9.06
N ILE A 74 0.14 -9.61 8.49
CA ILE A 74 0.25 -10.09 7.11
C ILE A 74 1.14 -11.33 7.13
N ASP A 75 0.59 -12.46 6.72
CA ASP A 75 1.32 -13.70 6.51
C ASP A 75 1.41 -14.00 5.02
N CYS A 76 2.62 -13.96 4.50
CA CYS A 76 2.92 -14.22 3.10
C CYS A 76 3.51 -15.62 2.85
N SER A 77 3.49 -16.53 3.83
CA SER A 77 4.08 -17.88 3.71
C SER A 77 3.47 -18.68 2.55
N HIS A 78 2.22 -18.44 2.22
CA HIS A 78 1.46 -19.24 1.24
C HIS A 78 1.03 -18.44 0.00
N ILE A 79 1.89 -17.57 -0.51
CA ILE A 79 1.61 -16.84 -1.76
C ILE A 79 1.43 -17.83 -2.92
N ARG A 80 0.29 -17.77 -3.59
CA ARG A 80 -0.10 -18.68 -4.68
C ARG A 80 -0.01 -18.04 -6.05
N ASN A 81 -0.25 -16.74 -6.11
CA ASN A 81 -0.27 -15.96 -7.34
C ASN A 81 0.84 -14.91 -7.32
N ARG A 82 1.49 -14.68 -8.45
CA ARG A 82 2.55 -13.68 -8.62
C ARG A 82 2.17 -12.61 -9.64
N GLN A 83 0.96 -12.70 -10.15
CA GLN A 83 0.38 -11.74 -11.07
C GLN A 83 -0.51 -10.78 -10.31
N VAL A 84 -0.16 -9.50 -10.31
CA VAL A 84 -0.94 -8.46 -9.64
C VAL A 84 -2.20 -8.15 -10.46
N PRO A 85 -3.41 -8.16 -9.86
CA PRO A 85 -4.64 -7.89 -10.59
C PRO A 85 -4.65 -6.49 -11.21
N TYR A 86 -4.90 -6.42 -12.52
CA TYR A 86 -4.93 -5.17 -13.28
C TYR A 86 -5.90 -4.15 -12.69
N GLU A 87 -7.12 -4.59 -12.33
CA GLU A 87 -8.17 -3.72 -11.81
C GLU A 87 -7.84 -3.06 -10.46
N LEU A 88 -6.94 -3.65 -9.68
CA LEU A 88 -6.45 -3.09 -8.43
C LEU A 88 -5.21 -2.22 -8.67
N ALA A 89 -4.24 -2.71 -9.45
CA ALA A 89 -3.00 -1.98 -9.73
C ALA A 89 -3.25 -0.61 -10.37
N ARG A 90 -4.20 -0.53 -11.32
CA ARG A 90 -4.55 0.73 -11.99
C ARG A 90 -5.12 1.80 -11.07
N LYS A 91 -5.57 1.46 -9.87
CA LYS A 91 -6.17 2.40 -8.92
C LYS A 91 -5.13 3.11 -8.05
N ILE A 92 -3.93 2.56 -7.93
CA ILE A 92 -2.88 3.15 -7.12
C ILE A 92 -1.54 3.14 -7.85
N ARG A 93 -0.79 4.23 -7.69
CA ARG A 93 0.55 4.32 -8.26
C ARG A 93 1.55 3.41 -7.54
N ALA A 94 1.40 3.25 -6.23
CA ALA A 94 2.31 2.48 -5.39
C ALA A 94 2.32 0.96 -5.71
N SER A 95 1.48 0.47 -6.63
CA SER A 95 1.52 -0.93 -7.09
C SER A 95 2.88 -1.35 -7.63
N TYR A 96 3.70 -0.43 -8.13
CA TYR A 96 5.04 -0.75 -8.62
C TYR A 96 6.02 -1.23 -7.53
N TYR A 97 5.80 -0.94 -6.25
CA TYR A 97 6.61 -1.51 -5.17
C TYR A 97 6.52 -3.04 -5.11
N LEU A 98 5.41 -3.60 -5.59
CA LEU A 98 5.22 -5.05 -5.68
C LEU A 98 6.20 -5.72 -6.65
N VAL A 99 6.69 -4.99 -7.67
CA VAL A 99 7.70 -5.51 -8.61
C VAL A 99 8.94 -5.95 -7.85
N GLY A 100 9.53 -5.05 -7.06
CA GLY A 100 10.73 -5.36 -6.29
C GLY A 100 10.54 -6.48 -5.27
N ALA A 101 9.41 -6.47 -4.54
CA ALA A 101 9.11 -7.48 -3.55
C ALA A 101 8.91 -8.88 -4.16
N LEU A 102 8.14 -8.98 -5.25
CA LEU A 102 7.89 -10.25 -5.95
C LEU A 102 9.16 -10.77 -6.63
N LEU A 103 9.94 -9.90 -7.29
CA LEU A 103 11.21 -10.28 -7.89
C LEU A 103 12.21 -10.75 -6.83
N GLY A 104 12.33 -10.04 -5.72
CA GLY A 104 13.25 -10.40 -4.64
C GLY A 104 12.94 -11.75 -4.01
N ARG A 105 11.65 -12.10 -3.89
CA ARG A 105 11.25 -13.38 -3.30
C ARG A 105 11.19 -14.53 -4.29
N PHE A 106 10.66 -14.30 -5.49
CA PHE A 106 10.29 -15.37 -6.43
C PHE A 106 11.11 -15.37 -7.72
N GLY A 107 11.97 -14.37 -7.94
CA GLY A 107 12.72 -14.21 -9.17
C GLY A 107 11.87 -13.88 -10.40
N TRP A 108 10.56 -13.66 -10.23
CA TRP A 108 9.62 -13.35 -11.29
C TRP A 108 8.44 -12.55 -10.75
N ALA A 109 7.94 -11.61 -11.53
CA ALA A 109 6.76 -10.81 -11.21
C ALA A 109 6.05 -10.35 -12.47
N GLU A 110 4.72 -10.28 -12.43
CA GLU A 110 3.90 -9.64 -13.43
C GLU A 110 3.04 -8.58 -12.75
N VAL A 111 3.37 -7.32 -12.99
CA VAL A 111 2.70 -6.17 -12.38
C VAL A 111 2.29 -5.21 -13.49
N PRO A 112 0.99 -4.90 -13.61
CA PRO A 112 0.53 -3.90 -14.56
C PRO A 112 1.15 -2.53 -14.30
N LEU A 113 1.32 -1.74 -15.36
CA LEU A 113 1.78 -0.36 -15.22
C LEU A 113 0.92 0.39 -14.19
N PRO A 114 1.55 1.16 -13.29
CA PRO A 114 0.83 1.81 -12.20
C PRO A 114 -0.17 2.84 -12.72
N GLY A 115 -1.36 2.81 -12.15
CA GLY A 115 -2.40 3.80 -12.35
C GLY A 115 -2.38 4.90 -11.30
N GLY A 116 -3.54 5.46 -10.99
CA GLY A 116 -3.73 6.44 -9.93
C GLY A 116 -3.67 7.89 -10.42
N CYS A 117 -3.03 8.75 -9.68
CA CYS A 117 -3.10 10.20 -9.83
C CYS A 117 -2.70 10.73 -11.23
N ASN A 118 -3.60 11.44 -11.89
CA ASN A 118 -3.34 12.04 -13.21
C ASN A 118 -2.61 13.40 -13.07
N LEU A 119 -1.42 13.38 -12.47
CA LEU A 119 -0.58 14.55 -12.24
C LEU A 119 0.58 14.65 -13.25
N GLY A 120 0.33 14.30 -14.52
CA GLY A 120 1.34 14.30 -15.57
C GLY A 120 2.28 13.11 -15.56
N GLY A 121 3.26 13.12 -16.47
CA GLY A 121 4.23 12.03 -16.62
C GLY A 121 5.11 11.87 -15.38
N ARG A 122 5.01 10.71 -14.75
CA ARG A 122 5.90 10.28 -13.67
C ARG A 122 6.48 8.93 -14.07
N PRO A 123 7.59 8.94 -14.82
CA PRO A 123 8.20 7.72 -15.32
C PRO A 123 8.68 6.82 -14.17
N ILE A 124 8.66 5.52 -14.40
CA ILE A 124 9.17 4.50 -13.47
C ILE A 124 10.36 3.74 -14.08
N ASP A 125 10.88 4.21 -15.20
CA ASP A 125 12.00 3.63 -15.95
C ASP A 125 13.26 3.42 -15.11
N GLN A 126 13.48 4.28 -14.12
CA GLN A 126 14.61 4.15 -13.18
C GLN A 126 14.36 3.14 -12.05
N HIS A 127 13.14 2.57 -11.95
CA HIS A 127 12.79 1.56 -10.96
C HIS A 127 12.75 0.15 -11.56
N ILE A 128 12.86 0.03 -12.86
CA ILE A 128 12.89 -1.17 -13.67
C ILE A 128 14.29 -1.35 -14.23
#